data_612b94f088e32ff4f5b855f64594437c
#
_entry.id   612b94f088e32ff4f5b855f64594437c
#
_cell.length_a   1.000
_cell.length_b   1.000
_cell.length_c   1.000
_cell.angle_alpha   90.00
_cell.angle_beta   90.00
_cell.angle_gamma   90.00
#
_symmetry.space_group_name_H-M   'P 1'
#
loop_
_entity.id
_entity.type
_entity.pdbx_description
1 polymer ?
#
loop_
_entity_poly.entity_id
_entity_poly.type
_entity_poly.pdbx_seq_one_letter_code
_entity_poly.pdbx_strand_id
1 'polypeptide(L)'
;MNVPKISSKTSLFLLLLVISTLTIIPYLGLTNFHTKGEPREAIVAVSMLQNDNWILPINNGGEIAYKPPFFHWCIAALSLPVGEVTEFTSRLPSALAAILMAIVCFLFFAKRSRNDIAFLASLLLLSGFEVHRAAMASRVDMVLTCFIVLAMLQLYRWWELGLKGIPIWAILFMSIATLTKGPVGIVLPCAVIGIFLLFQKVSVWKAFYKIIPIAL
;
A
#
# COMPACT_ATOMS: atom_id res chain seq x y z
N MET A 1 -0.16 -14.52 -38.62
CA MET A 1 -1.11 -13.56 -38.02
C MET A 1 -0.30 -12.44 -37.37
N ASN A 2 -0.28 -11.24 -38.00
CA ASN A 2 0.32 -10.06 -37.37
C ASN A 2 -0.58 -9.61 -36.20
N VAL A 3 -0.23 -9.99 -35.00
CA VAL A 3 -0.86 -9.44 -33.80
C VAL A 3 -0.48 -7.94 -33.76
N PRO A 4 -1.45 -7.02 -33.77
CA PRO A 4 -1.15 -5.60 -33.76
C PRO A 4 -0.27 -5.29 -32.56
N LYS A 5 0.77 -4.47 -32.79
CA LYS A 5 1.74 -4.04 -31.79
C LYS A 5 1.01 -3.16 -30.78
N ILE A 6 0.42 -3.79 -29.77
CA ILE A 6 -0.40 -3.12 -28.77
C ILE A 6 0.52 -2.21 -27.97
N SER A 7 0.25 -0.93 -28.08
CA SER A 7 0.59 0.20 -27.22
C SER A 7 1.96 0.15 -26.51
N SER A 8 2.69 1.24 -26.59
CA SER A 8 3.98 1.36 -25.88
C SER A 8 3.74 1.20 -24.36
N LYS A 9 4.75 0.73 -23.63
CA LYS A 9 4.70 0.62 -22.16
C LYS A 9 4.26 1.93 -21.50
N THR A 10 4.73 3.07 -22.06
CA THR A 10 4.39 4.41 -21.58
C THR A 10 2.92 4.73 -21.78
N SER A 11 2.34 4.38 -22.94
CA SER A 11 0.92 4.61 -23.20
C SER A 11 0.03 3.80 -22.25
N LEU A 12 0.37 2.53 -21.99
CA LEU A 12 -0.36 1.68 -21.05
C LEU A 12 -0.21 2.16 -19.59
N PHE A 13 0.97 2.65 -19.21
CA PHE A 13 1.20 3.28 -17.92
C PHE A 13 0.29 4.51 -17.74
N LEU A 14 0.28 5.42 -18.71
CA LEU A 14 -0.56 6.63 -18.66
C LEU A 14 -2.04 6.28 -18.64
N LEU A 15 -2.45 5.30 -19.46
CA LEU A 15 -3.83 4.83 -19.47
C LEU A 15 -4.25 4.24 -18.11
N LEU A 16 -3.39 3.41 -17.49
CA LEU A 16 -3.65 2.87 -16.17
C LEU A 16 -3.76 3.96 -15.11
N LEU A 17 -2.87 4.95 -15.16
CA LEU A 17 -2.90 6.10 -14.25
C LEU A 17 -4.21 6.89 -14.41
N VAL A 18 -4.61 7.19 -15.65
CA VAL A 18 -5.85 7.93 -15.92
C VAL A 18 -7.07 7.14 -15.46
N ILE A 19 -7.18 5.86 -15.83
CA ILE A 19 -8.31 5.01 -15.42
C ILE A 19 -8.40 4.93 -13.89
N SER A 20 -7.29 4.59 -13.20
CA SER A 20 -7.29 4.45 -11.74
C SER A 20 -7.63 5.76 -11.03
N THR A 21 -7.13 6.89 -11.52
CA THR A 21 -7.43 8.21 -10.96
C THR A 21 -8.90 8.58 -11.15
N LEU A 22 -9.44 8.44 -12.38
CA LEU A 22 -10.82 8.82 -12.70
C LEU A 22 -11.86 7.90 -12.04
N THR A 23 -11.54 6.65 -11.80
CA THR A 23 -12.48 5.70 -11.15
C THR A 23 -12.50 5.80 -9.63
N ILE A 24 -11.52 6.45 -8.99
CA ILE A 24 -11.40 6.48 -7.53
C ILE A 24 -11.52 7.93 -7.01
N ILE A 25 -10.65 8.82 -7.46
CA ILE A 25 -10.48 10.15 -6.83
C ILE A 25 -11.75 11.01 -6.82
N PRO A 26 -12.54 11.15 -7.92
CA PRO A 26 -13.70 12.03 -7.94
C PRO A 26 -14.81 11.63 -6.96
N TYR A 27 -14.81 10.39 -6.47
CA TYR A 27 -15.89 9.85 -5.65
C TYR A 27 -15.62 9.90 -4.15
N LEU A 28 -14.41 10.27 -3.71
CA LEU A 28 -13.98 10.18 -2.30
C LEU A 28 -14.80 11.08 -1.35
N GLY A 29 -15.23 12.25 -1.83
CA GLY A 29 -15.96 13.25 -1.03
C GLY A 29 -17.47 13.27 -1.25
N LEU A 30 -18.03 12.38 -2.12
CA LEU A 30 -19.44 12.46 -2.49
C LEU A 30 -20.40 11.94 -1.40
N THR A 31 -19.89 11.18 -0.46
CA THR A 31 -20.72 10.52 0.55
C THR A 31 -20.11 10.68 1.93
N ASN A 32 -20.97 10.80 2.95
CA ASN A 32 -20.54 10.74 4.34
C ASN A 32 -19.83 9.42 4.66
N PHE A 33 -19.19 9.33 5.80
CA PHE A 33 -18.56 8.10 6.26
C PHE A 33 -19.57 6.95 6.37
N HIS A 34 -19.25 5.79 5.75
CA HIS A 34 -20.15 4.63 5.70
C HIS A 34 -20.02 3.70 6.90
N THR A 35 -18.85 3.69 7.55
CA THR A 35 -18.56 2.78 8.65
C THR A 35 -18.07 3.53 9.87
N LYS A 36 -18.33 3.00 11.08
CA LYS A 36 -17.82 3.57 12.34
C LYS A 36 -16.29 3.68 12.40
N GLY A 37 -15.60 2.95 11.56
CA GLY A 37 -14.13 2.96 11.50
C GLY A 37 -13.55 4.17 10.78
N GLU A 38 -14.25 4.73 9.79
CA GLU A 38 -13.74 5.87 9.01
C GLU A 38 -13.64 7.15 9.85
N PRO A 39 -14.71 7.61 10.53
CA PRO A 39 -14.63 8.83 11.33
C PRO A 39 -13.64 8.69 12.49
N ARG A 40 -13.44 7.49 13.02
CA ARG A 40 -12.43 7.26 14.06
C ARG A 40 -10.99 7.56 13.56
N GLU A 41 -10.63 7.16 12.35
CA GLU A 41 -9.32 7.48 11.78
C GLU A 41 -9.21 9.00 11.46
N ALA A 42 -10.30 9.60 10.98
CA ALA A 42 -10.34 11.04 10.70
C ALA A 42 -10.20 11.89 11.97
N ILE A 43 -10.90 11.54 13.06
CA ILE A 43 -10.82 12.25 14.35
C ILE A 43 -9.39 12.23 14.92
N VAL A 44 -8.67 11.14 14.79
CA VAL A 44 -7.26 11.06 15.23
C VAL A 44 -6.41 12.07 14.46
N ALA A 45 -6.61 12.21 13.15
CA ALA A 45 -5.90 13.22 12.35
C ALA A 45 -6.30 14.65 12.71
N VAL A 46 -7.58 14.90 13.02
CA VAL A 46 -8.04 16.20 13.56
C VAL A 46 -7.32 16.51 14.87
N SER A 47 -7.25 15.54 15.79
CA SER A 47 -6.55 15.70 17.07
C SER A 47 -5.07 16.00 16.88
N MET A 48 -4.40 15.38 15.91
CA MET A 48 -2.99 15.70 15.57
C MET A 48 -2.82 17.16 15.16
N LEU A 49 -3.69 17.66 14.28
CA LEU A 49 -3.63 19.02 13.79
C LEU A 49 -3.99 20.07 14.85
N GLN A 50 -4.95 19.77 15.73
CA GLN A 50 -5.40 20.71 16.77
C GLN A 50 -4.44 20.80 17.97
N ASN A 51 -3.85 19.66 18.36
CA ASN A 51 -3.01 19.55 19.56
C ASN A 51 -1.51 19.54 19.25
N ASP A 52 -1.14 19.62 17.97
CA ASP A 52 0.25 19.50 17.48
C ASP A 52 0.98 18.25 18.02
N ASN A 53 0.22 17.17 18.28
CA ASN A 53 0.75 15.89 18.80
C ASN A 53 0.77 14.82 17.74
N TRP A 54 1.88 14.71 17.03
CA TRP A 54 2.09 13.79 15.92
C TRP A 54 2.59 12.40 16.35
N ILE A 55 3.09 12.26 17.59
CA ILE A 55 3.69 11.01 18.06
C ILE A 55 2.67 10.13 18.79
N LEU A 56 1.91 10.71 19.71
CA LEU A 56 0.88 10.02 20.49
C LEU A 56 -0.48 10.70 20.29
N PRO A 57 -1.08 10.57 19.09
CA PRO A 57 -2.35 11.21 18.82
C PRO A 57 -3.45 10.63 19.70
N ILE A 58 -4.40 11.46 20.03
CA ILE A 58 -5.52 11.13 20.91
C ILE A 58 -6.76 10.84 20.07
N ASN A 59 -7.49 9.80 20.44
CA ASN A 59 -8.83 9.52 19.93
C ASN A 59 -9.88 10.36 20.68
N ASN A 60 -11.10 10.36 20.18
CA ASN A 60 -12.23 11.01 20.87
C ASN A 60 -12.38 10.45 22.29
N GLY A 61 -12.39 11.36 23.29
CA GLY A 61 -12.46 10.97 24.70
C GLY A 61 -11.12 10.96 25.46
N GLY A 62 -10.00 11.34 24.82
CA GLY A 62 -8.68 11.47 25.49
C GLY A 62 -7.86 10.19 25.53
N GLU A 63 -8.33 9.10 24.92
CA GLU A 63 -7.58 7.85 24.82
C GLU A 63 -6.53 7.91 23.70
N ILE A 64 -5.39 7.27 23.90
CA ILE A 64 -4.37 7.12 22.85
C ILE A 64 -4.95 6.31 21.69
N ALA A 65 -4.61 6.71 20.45
CA ALA A 65 -5.04 6.02 19.25
C ALA A 65 -4.58 4.54 19.25
N TYR A 66 -5.50 3.62 18.94
CA TYR A 66 -5.25 2.17 18.97
C TYR A 66 -4.29 1.67 17.89
N LYS A 67 -4.02 2.47 16.87
CA LYS A 67 -3.19 2.09 15.72
C LYS A 67 -1.95 2.95 15.63
N PRO A 68 -0.86 2.42 15.07
CA PRO A 68 0.32 3.20 14.79
C PRO A 68 0.02 4.40 13.88
N PRO A 69 0.81 5.48 13.93
CA PRO A 69 0.38 6.80 13.46
C PRO A 69 0.51 7.04 11.95
N PHE A 70 1.15 6.17 11.16
CA PHE A 70 1.49 6.47 9.77
C PHE A 70 0.29 6.85 8.89
N PHE A 71 -0.83 6.13 9.00
CA PHE A 71 -2.04 6.44 8.24
C PHE A 71 -2.62 7.81 8.63
N HIS A 72 -2.61 8.13 9.92
CA HIS A 72 -3.09 9.41 10.43
C HIS A 72 -2.16 10.56 10.01
N TRP A 73 -0.84 10.33 9.96
CA TRP A 73 0.10 11.30 9.38
C TRP A 73 -0.23 11.62 7.93
N CYS A 74 -0.58 10.59 7.12
CA CYS A 74 -0.98 10.80 5.74
C CYS A 74 -2.26 11.63 5.64
N ILE A 75 -3.29 11.34 6.46
CA ILE A 75 -4.53 12.12 6.49
C ILE A 75 -4.22 13.58 6.89
N ALA A 76 -3.52 13.77 8.00
CA ALA A 76 -3.19 15.11 8.50
C ALA A 76 -2.41 15.92 7.45
N ALA A 77 -1.35 15.33 6.87
CA ALA A 77 -0.54 16.00 5.85
C ALA A 77 -1.35 16.38 4.59
N LEU A 78 -2.25 15.50 4.14
CA LEU A 78 -3.10 15.78 2.96
C LEU A 78 -4.25 16.75 3.28
N SER A 79 -4.57 16.95 4.56
CA SER A 79 -5.56 17.92 5.01
C SER A 79 -4.99 19.34 5.21
N LEU A 80 -3.68 19.48 5.42
CA LEU A 80 -3.03 20.78 5.61
C LEU A 80 -3.35 21.83 4.51
N PRO A 81 -3.32 21.49 3.21
CA PRO A 81 -3.62 22.48 2.16
C PRO A 81 -5.09 22.92 2.13
N VAL A 82 -6.00 22.11 2.68
CA VAL A 82 -7.45 22.38 2.73
C VAL A 82 -7.81 23.12 4.00
N GLY A 83 -6.98 23.00 5.06
CA GLY A 83 -7.20 23.61 6.37
C GLY A 83 -8.08 22.78 7.31
N GLU A 84 -8.69 21.69 6.83
CA GLU A 84 -9.58 20.82 7.62
C GLU A 84 -9.51 19.37 7.14
N VAL A 85 -9.87 18.44 8.04
CA VAL A 85 -10.02 17.01 7.70
C VAL A 85 -11.46 16.76 7.24
N THR A 86 -11.60 16.42 5.96
CA THR A 86 -12.88 16.09 5.31
C THR A 86 -12.95 14.59 4.99
N GLU A 87 -14.11 14.11 4.53
CA GLU A 87 -14.24 12.75 3.99
C GLU A 87 -13.29 12.51 2.83
N PHE A 88 -13.13 13.52 1.96
CA PHE A 88 -12.21 13.46 0.83
C PHE A 88 -10.75 13.31 1.29
N THR A 89 -10.27 14.20 2.14
CA THR A 89 -8.85 14.19 2.59
C THR A 89 -8.53 12.97 3.43
N SER A 90 -9.50 12.45 4.21
CA SER A 90 -9.30 11.25 5.03
C SER A 90 -9.27 9.95 4.21
N ARG A 91 -9.97 9.88 3.06
CA ARG A 91 -9.94 8.73 2.14
C ARG A 91 -8.78 8.78 1.15
N LEU A 92 -8.24 9.96 0.88
CA LEU A 92 -7.20 10.19 -0.12
C LEU A 92 -5.94 9.32 0.07
N PRO A 93 -5.41 9.06 1.30
CA PRO A 93 -4.28 8.13 1.48
C PRO A 93 -4.56 6.71 0.97
N SER A 94 -5.77 6.19 1.19
CA SER A 94 -6.18 4.86 0.71
C SER A 94 -6.26 4.83 -0.82
N ALA A 95 -6.84 5.86 -1.42
CA ALA A 95 -6.93 6.00 -2.88
C ALA A 95 -5.55 6.05 -3.54
N LEU A 96 -4.66 6.90 -3.03
CA LEU A 96 -3.29 7.01 -3.54
C LEU A 96 -2.50 5.71 -3.37
N ALA A 97 -2.69 4.99 -2.26
CA ALA A 97 -2.07 3.69 -2.03
C ALA A 97 -2.54 2.64 -3.04
N ALA A 98 -3.83 2.60 -3.38
CA ALA A 98 -4.38 1.68 -4.40
C ALA A 98 -3.81 1.98 -5.79
N ILE A 99 -3.78 3.25 -6.18
CA ILE A 99 -3.21 3.71 -7.47
C ILE A 99 -1.72 3.35 -7.54
N LEU A 100 -0.96 3.68 -6.49
CA LEU A 100 0.47 3.35 -6.40
C LEU A 100 0.71 1.85 -6.52
N MET A 101 -0.05 1.04 -5.78
CA MET A 101 0.05 -0.41 -5.82
C MET A 101 -0.18 -0.96 -7.24
N ALA A 102 -1.23 -0.51 -7.92
CA ALA A 102 -1.54 -0.95 -9.28
C ALA A 102 -0.43 -0.55 -10.27
N ILE A 103 0.08 0.68 -10.19
CA ILE A 103 1.17 1.18 -11.03
C ILE A 103 2.45 0.37 -10.81
N VAL A 104 2.82 0.13 -9.55
CA VAL A 104 4.05 -0.63 -9.25
C VAL A 104 3.92 -2.08 -9.68
N CYS A 105 2.76 -2.71 -9.50
CA CYS A 105 2.47 -4.04 -10.03
C CYS A 105 2.61 -4.06 -11.56
N PHE A 106 2.00 -3.11 -12.27
CA PHE A 106 2.16 -2.98 -13.73
C PHE A 106 3.63 -2.90 -14.11
N LEU A 107 4.40 -1.97 -13.52
CA LEU A 107 5.81 -1.77 -13.84
C LEU A 107 6.68 -2.99 -13.52
N PHE A 108 6.35 -3.71 -12.46
CA PHE A 108 7.05 -4.94 -12.07
C PHE A 108 6.77 -6.07 -13.05
N PHE A 109 5.52 -6.32 -13.39
CA PHE A 109 5.11 -7.40 -14.29
C PHE A 109 5.43 -7.11 -15.75
N ALA A 110 5.37 -5.85 -16.21
CA ALA A 110 5.75 -5.46 -17.56
C ALA A 110 7.25 -5.67 -17.88
N LYS A 111 8.09 -5.88 -16.87
CA LYS A 111 9.50 -6.29 -17.05
C LYS A 111 9.67 -7.80 -17.20
N ARG A 112 8.64 -8.60 -16.87
CA ARG A 112 8.69 -10.07 -16.77
C ARG A 112 7.70 -10.77 -17.70
N SER A 113 6.75 -9.99 -18.24
CA SER A 113 5.73 -10.48 -19.16
C SER A 113 5.46 -9.43 -20.24
N ARG A 114 4.48 -9.70 -21.12
CA ARG A 114 4.01 -8.72 -22.11
C ARG A 114 3.32 -7.55 -21.41
N ASN A 115 3.49 -6.36 -21.96
CA ASN A 115 2.93 -5.12 -21.38
C ASN A 115 1.39 -5.14 -21.28
N ASP A 116 0.71 -5.73 -22.28
CA ASP A 116 -0.75 -5.87 -22.28
C ASP A 116 -1.26 -6.80 -21.18
N ILE A 117 -0.56 -7.91 -20.91
CA ILE A 117 -0.88 -8.83 -19.82
C ILE A 117 -0.68 -8.15 -18.47
N ALA A 118 0.44 -7.44 -18.30
CA ALA A 118 0.70 -6.68 -17.07
C ALA A 118 -0.35 -5.59 -16.83
N PHE A 119 -0.78 -4.90 -17.89
CA PHE A 119 -1.83 -3.88 -17.84
C PHE A 119 -3.18 -4.49 -17.42
N LEU A 120 -3.62 -5.56 -18.09
CA LEU A 120 -4.86 -6.25 -17.74
C LEU A 120 -4.85 -6.81 -16.32
N ALA A 121 -3.74 -7.40 -15.87
CA ALA A 121 -3.60 -7.87 -14.50
C ALA A 121 -3.74 -6.74 -13.48
N SER A 122 -3.18 -5.56 -13.77
CA SER A 122 -3.29 -4.39 -12.89
C SER A 122 -4.70 -3.79 -12.88
N LEU A 123 -5.41 -3.80 -14.02
CA LEU A 123 -6.83 -3.43 -14.07
C LEU A 123 -7.71 -4.40 -13.29
N LEU A 124 -7.48 -5.70 -13.43
CA LEU A 124 -8.20 -6.73 -12.66
C LEU A 124 -7.94 -6.58 -11.16
N LEU A 125 -6.71 -6.25 -10.76
CA LEU A 125 -6.39 -5.96 -9.36
C LEU A 125 -7.23 -4.80 -8.82
N LEU A 126 -7.32 -3.68 -9.55
CA LEU A 126 -8.11 -2.50 -9.16
C LEU A 126 -9.62 -2.75 -9.17
N SER A 127 -10.11 -3.58 -10.11
CA SER A 127 -11.53 -3.92 -10.22
C SER A 127 -11.99 -4.94 -9.18
N GLY A 128 -11.06 -5.54 -8.44
CA GLY A 128 -11.38 -6.44 -7.33
C GLY A 128 -12.21 -5.72 -6.28
N PHE A 129 -13.37 -6.29 -5.91
CA PHE A 129 -14.35 -5.66 -5.02
C PHE A 129 -13.71 -5.10 -3.73
N GLU A 130 -12.90 -5.91 -3.03
CA GLU A 130 -12.26 -5.49 -1.78
C GLU A 130 -11.17 -4.43 -1.98
N VAL A 131 -10.42 -4.49 -3.10
CA VAL A 131 -9.39 -3.48 -3.41
C VAL A 131 -10.07 -2.14 -3.68
N HIS A 132 -11.12 -2.13 -4.50
CA HIS A 132 -11.87 -0.91 -4.82
C HIS A 132 -12.55 -0.33 -3.57
N ARG A 133 -13.23 -1.17 -2.79
CA ARG A 133 -13.87 -0.77 -1.52
C ARG A 133 -12.86 -0.19 -0.52
N ALA A 134 -11.71 -0.83 -0.36
CA ALA A 134 -10.65 -0.36 0.54
C ALA A 134 -9.98 0.93 0.03
N ALA A 135 -9.87 1.12 -1.28
CA ALA A 135 -9.35 2.35 -1.89
C ALA A 135 -10.23 3.57 -1.60
N MET A 136 -11.54 3.38 -1.47
CA MET A 136 -12.52 4.45 -1.24
C MET A 136 -12.90 4.63 0.24
N ALA A 137 -12.22 3.96 1.17
CA ALA A 137 -12.51 4.04 2.59
C ALA A 137 -11.35 4.67 3.37
N SER A 138 -11.68 5.50 4.36
CA SER A 138 -10.70 6.05 5.31
C SER A 138 -10.29 4.97 6.32
N ARG A 139 -9.48 4.01 5.86
CA ARG A 139 -9.00 2.88 6.66
C ARG A 139 -7.56 2.51 6.33
N VAL A 140 -6.85 2.09 7.36
CA VAL A 140 -5.43 1.67 7.26
C VAL A 140 -5.19 0.51 6.28
N ASP A 141 -6.23 -0.26 5.95
CA ASP A 141 -6.10 -1.56 5.28
C ASP A 141 -5.50 -1.44 3.87
N MET A 142 -5.90 -0.43 3.09
CA MET A 142 -5.37 -0.25 1.74
C MET A 142 -3.91 0.21 1.75
N VAL A 143 -3.55 1.13 2.63
CA VAL A 143 -2.17 1.60 2.80
C VAL A 143 -1.28 0.45 3.27
N LEU A 144 -1.73 -0.32 4.26
CA LEU A 144 -1.05 -1.54 4.71
C LEU A 144 -0.80 -2.51 3.55
N THR A 145 -1.85 -2.83 2.78
CA THR A 145 -1.79 -3.77 1.65
C THR A 145 -0.79 -3.28 0.59
N CYS A 146 -0.82 -2.01 0.27
CA CYS A 146 0.12 -1.40 -0.68
C CYS A 146 1.57 -1.65 -0.22
N PHE A 147 1.92 -1.28 1.01
CA PHE A 147 3.29 -1.41 1.48
C PHE A 147 3.73 -2.87 1.69
N ILE A 148 2.81 -3.78 2.05
CA ILE A 148 3.08 -5.22 2.05
C ILE A 148 3.40 -5.71 0.64
N VAL A 149 2.60 -5.34 -0.36
CA VAL A 149 2.84 -5.72 -1.76
C VAL A 149 4.19 -5.16 -2.24
N LEU A 150 4.48 -3.89 -1.99
CA LEU A 150 5.77 -3.28 -2.31
C LEU A 150 6.95 -4.03 -1.67
N ALA A 151 6.83 -4.39 -0.41
CA ALA A 151 7.84 -5.18 0.29
C ALA A 151 8.03 -6.56 -0.37
N MET A 152 6.94 -7.26 -0.68
CA MET A 152 6.97 -8.57 -1.34
C MET A 152 7.63 -8.51 -2.72
N LEU A 153 7.33 -7.49 -3.53
CA LEU A 153 7.96 -7.29 -4.83
C LEU A 153 9.47 -7.05 -4.70
N GLN A 154 9.92 -6.33 -3.67
CA GLN A 154 11.35 -6.12 -3.42
C GLN A 154 12.04 -7.37 -2.85
N LEU A 155 11.38 -8.14 -2.00
CA LEU A 155 11.88 -9.44 -1.53
C LEU A 155 12.01 -10.44 -2.67
N TYR A 156 11.04 -10.45 -3.60
CA TYR A 156 11.13 -11.28 -4.81
C TYR A 156 12.33 -10.86 -5.68
N ARG A 157 12.56 -9.55 -5.90
CA ARG A 157 13.76 -9.07 -6.61
C ARG A 157 15.05 -9.45 -5.90
N TRP A 158 15.07 -9.38 -4.59
CA TRP A 158 16.22 -9.82 -3.81
C TRP A 158 16.52 -11.31 -4.00
N TRP A 159 15.48 -12.14 -4.09
CA TRP A 159 15.64 -13.55 -4.46
C TRP A 159 16.20 -13.71 -5.88
N GLU A 160 15.69 -12.98 -6.88
CA GLU A 160 16.22 -12.98 -8.27
C GLU A 160 17.71 -12.62 -8.31
N LEU A 161 18.17 -11.75 -7.41
CA LEU A 161 19.60 -11.36 -7.27
C LEU A 161 20.42 -12.36 -6.43
N GLY A 162 19.87 -13.55 -6.15
CA GLY A 162 20.56 -14.62 -5.41
C GLY A 162 20.69 -14.38 -3.90
N LEU A 163 19.81 -13.60 -3.31
CA LEU A 163 19.77 -13.26 -1.87
C LEU A 163 21.06 -12.52 -1.42
N LYS A 164 21.63 -11.71 -2.30
CA LYS A 164 22.86 -10.93 -2.00
C LYS A 164 22.52 -9.59 -1.38
N GLY A 165 23.34 -9.17 -0.40
CA GLY A 165 23.17 -7.90 0.30
C GLY A 165 21.89 -7.83 1.16
N ILE A 166 21.55 -6.62 1.60
CA ILE A 166 20.39 -6.32 2.44
C ILE A 166 19.33 -5.67 1.53
N PRO A 167 18.08 -6.17 1.51
CA PRO A 167 17.00 -5.60 0.71
C PRO A 167 16.40 -4.35 1.39
N ILE A 168 17.14 -3.24 1.40
CA ILE A 168 16.81 -2.00 2.14
C ILE A 168 15.40 -1.51 1.80
N TRP A 169 14.99 -1.55 0.53
CA TRP A 169 13.64 -1.13 0.13
C TRP A 169 12.54 -2.02 0.70
N ALA A 170 12.79 -3.33 0.82
CA ALA A 170 11.82 -4.22 1.45
C ALA A 170 11.68 -3.91 2.94
N ILE A 171 12.80 -3.67 3.64
CA ILE A 171 12.80 -3.28 5.05
C ILE A 171 12.05 -1.96 5.23
N LEU A 172 12.34 -0.95 4.43
CA LEU A 172 11.64 0.34 4.47
C LEU A 172 10.11 0.17 4.33
N PHE A 173 9.67 -0.61 3.33
CA PHE A 173 8.25 -0.83 3.13
C PHE A 173 7.59 -1.65 4.25
N MET A 174 8.28 -2.64 4.80
CA MET A 174 7.81 -3.37 5.98
C MET A 174 7.72 -2.47 7.22
N SER A 175 8.68 -1.56 7.42
CA SER A 175 8.64 -0.59 8.51
C SER A 175 7.43 0.34 8.39
N ILE A 176 7.16 0.87 7.19
CA ILE A 176 5.98 1.70 6.94
C ILE A 176 4.68 0.89 7.16
N ALA A 177 4.62 -0.35 6.69
CA ALA A 177 3.48 -1.23 6.91
C ALA A 177 3.25 -1.49 8.41
N THR A 178 4.34 -1.66 9.18
CA THR A 178 4.29 -1.82 10.64
C THR A 178 3.80 -0.55 11.33
N LEU A 179 4.27 0.62 10.92
CA LEU A 179 3.78 1.91 11.38
C LEU A 179 2.33 2.20 10.95
N THR A 180 1.76 1.40 10.05
CA THR A 180 0.36 1.49 9.64
C THR A 180 -0.56 0.61 10.48
N LYS A 181 -0.19 -0.64 10.77
CA LYS A 181 -1.07 -1.59 11.48
C LYS A 181 -0.34 -2.57 12.42
N GLY A 182 0.90 -2.27 12.81
CA GLY A 182 1.68 -3.08 13.74
C GLY A 182 2.35 -4.30 13.09
N PRO A 183 2.64 -5.37 13.86
CA PRO A 183 3.55 -6.46 13.46
C PRO A 183 3.20 -7.19 12.16
N VAL A 184 1.95 -7.15 11.73
CA VAL A 184 1.50 -7.78 10.48
C VAL A 184 2.29 -7.26 9.27
N GLY A 185 2.78 -6.01 9.33
CA GLY A 185 3.59 -5.39 8.28
C GLY A 185 4.92 -6.08 8.04
N ILE A 186 5.49 -6.76 9.04
CA ILE A 186 6.73 -7.55 8.92
C ILE A 186 6.41 -9.04 8.79
N VAL A 187 5.53 -9.55 9.64
CA VAL A 187 5.27 -10.98 9.74
C VAL A 187 4.76 -11.56 8.42
N LEU A 188 3.83 -10.87 7.76
CA LEU A 188 3.24 -11.38 6.53
C LEU A 188 4.23 -11.43 5.36
N PRO A 189 4.98 -10.38 5.00
CA PRO A 189 5.99 -10.46 3.94
C PRO A 189 7.09 -11.49 4.25
N CYS A 190 7.56 -11.56 5.49
CA CYS A 190 8.59 -12.52 5.90
C CYS A 190 8.09 -13.97 5.81
N ALA A 191 6.85 -14.24 6.22
CA ALA A 191 6.25 -15.56 6.11
C ALA A 191 6.09 -15.98 4.64
N VAL A 192 5.58 -15.07 3.78
CA VAL A 192 5.37 -15.36 2.36
C VAL A 192 6.69 -15.63 1.65
N ILE A 193 7.72 -14.78 1.85
CA ILE A 193 9.02 -15.03 1.22
C ILE A 193 9.69 -16.28 1.79
N GLY A 194 9.51 -16.57 3.08
CA GLY A 194 10.02 -17.78 3.71
C GLY A 194 9.46 -19.04 3.07
N ILE A 195 8.13 -19.13 2.95
CA ILE A 195 7.45 -20.23 2.28
C ILE A 195 7.89 -20.33 0.81
N PHE A 196 7.95 -19.21 0.10
CA PHE A 196 8.42 -19.18 -1.28
C PHE A 196 9.83 -19.74 -1.44
N LEU A 197 10.78 -19.37 -0.56
CA LEU A 197 12.15 -19.86 -0.60
C LEU A 197 12.22 -21.39 -0.36
N LEU A 198 11.35 -21.94 0.48
CA LEU A 198 11.25 -23.39 0.67
C LEU A 198 10.77 -24.10 -0.60
N PHE A 199 9.76 -23.57 -1.30
CA PHE A 199 9.34 -24.08 -2.60
C PHE A 199 10.44 -24.00 -3.66
N GLN A 200 11.32 -23.01 -3.59
CA GLN A 200 12.51 -22.88 -4.44
C GLN A 200 13.67 -23.79 -4.00
N LYS A 201 13.42 -24.76 -3.10
CA LYS A 201 14.40 -25.70 -2.57
C LYS A 201 15.61 -25.05 -1.87
N VAL A 202 15.45 -23.83 -1.39
CA VAL A 202 16.44 -23.21 -0.50
C VAL A 202 16.38 -23.89 0.85
N SER A 203 17.54 -24.27 1.41
CA SER A 203 17.61 -24.91 2.74
C SER A 203 16.91 -24.05 3.80
N VAL A 204 16.15 -24.68 4.69
CA VAL A 204 15.43 -24.04 5.80
C VAL A 204 16.35 -23.14 6.61
N TRP A 205 17.54 -23.61 6.96
CA TRP A 205 18.54 -22.85 7.71
C TRP A 205 19.01 -21.61 6.96
N LYS A 206 19.24 -21.73 5.64
CA LYS A 206 19.64 -20.60 4.81
C LYS A 206 18.51 -19.57 4.69
N ALA A 207 17.26 -20.00 4.51
CA ALA A 207 16.11 -19.10 4.47
C ALA A 207 15.95 -18.35 5.80
N PHE A 208 16.02 -19.06 6.92
CA PHE A 208 15.92 -18.51 8.25
C PHE A 208 17.02 -17.47 8.55
N TYR A 209 18.28 -17.83 8.29
CA TYR A 209 19.43 -16.94 8.48
C TYR A 209 19.35 -15.67 7.62
N LYS A 210 18.70 -15.75 6.44
CA LYS A 210 18.52 -14.58 5.56
C LYS A 210 17.34 -13.71 5.94
N ILE A 211 16.25 -14.29 6.48
CA ILE A 211 15.02 -13.56 6.80
C ILE A 211 15.08 -12.87 8.16
N ILE A 212 15.67 -13.50 9.17
CA ILE A 212 15.72 -12.92 10.53
C ILE A 212 16.32 -11.51 10.55
N PRO A 213 17.49 -11.23 9.94
CA PRO A 213 18.06 -9.89 9.97
C PRO A 213 17.24 -8.83 9.25
N ILE A 214 16.24 -9.24 8.46
CA ILE A 214 15.33 -8.35 7.74
C ILE A 214 14.09 -8.05 8.60
N ALA A 215 13.75 -8.96 9.51
CA ALA A 215 12.59 -8.86 10.39
C ALA A 215 12.89 -8.13 11.71
N LEU A 216 14.16 -7.99 12.06
CA LEU A 216 14.67 -7.26 13.24
C LEU A 216 15.03 -5.82 12.89
#